data_855443dcc27ac49cfcbc9a81da4f1c1f
#
_entry.id   855443dcc27ac49cfcbc9a81da4f1c1f
#
_cell.length_a   1.000
_cell.length_b   1.000
_cell.length_c   1.000
_cell.angle_alpha   90.00
_cell.angle_beta   90.00
_cell.angle_gamma   90.00
#
_symmetry.space_group_name_H-M   'P 1'
#
loop_
_entity.id
_entity.type
_entity.pdbx_description
1 polymer ?
#
loop_
_entity_poly.entity_id
_entity_poly.type
_entity_poly.pdbx_seq_one_letter_code
_entity_poly.pdbx_strand_id
1 'polypeptide(L)'
;IKRNIGIAMIDPTRTENKERINLIRACMMHVPFDGWTEQSLELAARDCGINGSDISRILPRGVEEAVEIYAHLADEDMVLAFDEAMSETQTAPRGMTAKIKLLILLRLEQASSHKEVVRKTLQYLRKPSRVKLSQSLLHKTIDRIWRVAGDDSTDFSFYTKRGLLGAIYSATLLYFLGDNSGSMDNTSNFLDRRLKEISVIPKLSKPLKKQSEFVITAMGKTFSSIAKNISQKMAKRGH
;
A
#
# COMPACT_ATOMS: atom_id res chain seq x y z
N ILE A 1 4.42 -24.57 -20.52
CA ILE A 1 4.77 -24.54 -19.08
C ILE A 1 5.22 -23.13 -18.77
N LYS A 2 4.28 -22.22 -18.42
CA LYS A 2 4.59 -20.87 -17.92
C LYS A 2 4.90 -20.99 -16.44
N ARG A 3 6.18 -20.83 -16.07
CA ARG A 3 6.59 -20.71 -14.68
C ARG A 3 5.98 -19.43 -14.13
N ASN A 4 4.95 -19.57 -13.29
CA ASN A 4 4.52 -18.54 -12.34
C ASN A 4 5.71 -18.33 -11.38
N ILE A 5 6.52 -17.30 -11.63
CA ILE A 5 7.45 -16.78 -10.63
C ILE A 5 6.60 -15.89 -9.72
N GLY A 6 5.75 -16.53 -8.91
CA GLY A 6 5.22 -15.90 -7.71
C GLY A 6 6.43 -15.56 -6.84
N ILE A 7 6.48 -14.33 -6.31
CA ILE A 7 7.40 -14.01 -5.23
C ILE A 7 7.16 -15.07 -4.16
N ALA A 8 8.11 -16.00 -4.02
CA ALA A 8 8.07 -16.98 -2.95
C ALA A 8 7.92 -16.18 -1.66
N MET A 9 6.94 -16.54 -0.82
CA MET A 9 6.76 -15.94 0.50
C MET A 9 8.15 -15.79 1.11
N ILE A 10 8.50 -14.54 1.49
CA ILE A 10 9.79 -14.26 2.11
C ILE A 10 9.73 -14.94 3.47
N ASP A 11 10.28 -16.15 3.54
CA ASP A 11 10.43 -16.87 4.80
C ASP A 11 11.54 -16.19 5.61
N PRO A 12 11.20 -15.50 6.72
CA PRO A 12 12.17 -14.76 7.52
C PRO A 12 13.20 -15.65 8.19
N THR A 13 13.04 -16.98 8.16
CA THR A 13 13.97 -17.93 8.77
C THR A 13 15.19 -18.20 7.89
N ARG A 14 15.11 -17.97 6.58
CA ARG A 14 16.26 -18.11 5.67
C ARG A 14 17.22 -16.94 5.81
N THR A 15 18.50 -17.21 5.96
CA THR A 15 19.57 -16.19 6.11
C THR A 15 19.54 -15.13 5.01
N GLU A 16 19.36 -15.54 3.76
CA GLU A 16 19.23 -14.64 2.59
C GLU A 16 18.05 -13.68 2.71
N ASN A 17 16.94 -14.13 3.25
CA ASN A 17 15.76 -13.28 3.47
C ASN A 17 15.99 -12.28 4.61
N LYS A 18 16.73 -12.67 5.66
CA LYS A 18 17.11 -11.73 6.73
C LYS A 18 18.01 -10.62 6.21
N GLU A 19 18.99 -10.94 5.37
CA GLU A 19 19.86 -9.93 4.74
C GLU A 19 19.02 -8.94 3.90
N ARG A 20 18.09 -9.43 3.08
CA ARG A 20 17.17 -8.60 2.29
C ARG A 20 16.33 -7.68 3.17
N ILE A 21 15.70 -8.23 4.20
CA ILE A 21 14.84 -7.46 5.12
C ILE A 21 15.66 -6.37 5.82
N ASN A 22 16.83 -6.70 6.34
CA ASN A 22 17.72 -5.75 7.02
C ASN A 22 18.15 -4.63 6.07
N LEU A 23 18.55 -4.97 4.84
CA LEU A 23 18.94 -4.00 3.82
C LEU A 23 17.78 -3.04 3.50
N ILE A 24 16.55 -3.54 3.33
CA ILE A 24 15.40 -2.69 3.06
C ILE A 24 15.03 -1.80 4.24
N ARG A 25 15.11 -2.31 5.47
CA ARG A 25 14.89 -1.50 6.67
C ARG A 25 15.94 -0.40 6.81
N ALA A 26 17.21 -0.69 6.54
CA ALA A 26 18.26 0.33 6.51
C ALA A 26 18.02 1.37 5.40
N CYS A 27 17.55 0.94 4.22
CA CYS A 27 17.18 1.86 3.12
C CYS A 27 16.15 2.91 3.54
N MET A 28 15.23 2.58 4.43
CA MET A 28 14.19 3.52 4.89
C MET A 28 14.79 4.76 5.59
N MET A 29 16.03 4.70 6.08
CA MET A 29 16.73 5.86 6.66
C MET A 29 17.26 6.82 5.58
N HIS A 30 17.60 6.33 4.40
CA HIS A 30 18.19 7.10 3.29
C HIS A 30 17.13 7.57 2.29
N VAL A 31 16.09 6.77 2.06
CA VAL A 31 15.01 7.06 1.09
C VAL A 31 14.33 8.43 1.29
N PRO A 32 14.11 8.97 2.49
CA PRO A 32 13.55 10.31 2.66
C PRO A 32 14.34 11.40 1.95
N PHE A 33 15.66 11.25 1.87
CA PHE A 33 16.58 12.23 1.27
C PHE A 33 16.80 11.95 -0.21
N ASP A 34 17.28 10.75 -0.55
CA ASP A 34 17.74 10.39 -1.88
C ASP A 34 16.66 9.72 -2.75
N GLY A 35 15.52 9.34 -2.16
CA GLY A 35 14.50 8.53 -2.81
C GLY A 35 14.95 7.08 -2.99
N TRP A 36 14.18 6.31 -3.74
CA TRP A 36 14.55 4.95 -4.13
C TRP A 36 15.53 4.99 -5.30
N THR A 37 16.83 4.93 -4.98
CA THR A 37 17.97 5.03 -5.91
C THR A 37 19.02 3.98 -5.61
N GLU A 38 19.93 3.71 -6.55
CA GLU A 38 21.09 2.85 -6.29
C GLU A 38 21.96 3.42 -5.16
N GLN A 39 22.09 4.74 -5.07
CA GLN A 39 22.82 5.41 -3.99
C GLN A 39 22.22 5.11 -2.62
N SER A 40 20.89 5.14 -2.47
CA SER A 40 20.24 4.79 -1.19
C SER A 40 20.44 3.32 -0.83
N LEU A 41 20.50 2.41 -1.83
CA LEU A 41 20.85 1.00 -1.61
C LEU A 41 22.31 0.83 -1.16
N GLU A 42 23.24 1.55 -1.77
CA GLU A 42 24.65 1.50 -1.41
C GLU A 42 24.91 2.02 0.02
N LEU A 43 24.25 3.11 0.40
CA LEU A 43 24.32 3.65 1.76
C LEU A 43 23.78 2.64 2.77
N ALA A 44 22.60 2.08 2.51
CA ALA A 44 22.00 1.06 3.35
C ALA A 44 22.86 -0.21 3.47
N ALA A 45 23.51 -0.63 2.38
CA ALA A 45 24.42 -1.78 2.40
C ALA A 45 25.62 -1.52 3.32
N ARG A 46 26.20 -0.32 3.28
CA ARG A 46 27.28 0.08 4.21
C ARG A 46 26.84 0.02 5.66
N ASP A 47 25.62 0.53 5.96
CA ASP A 47 25.08 0.49 7.32
C ASP A 47 24.86 -0.94 7.83
N CYS A 48 24.58 -1.88 6.93
CA CYS A 48 24.43 -3.31 7.23
C CYS A 48 25.77 -4.09 7.20
N GLY A 49 26.90 -3.46 6.87
CA GLY A 49 28.17 -4.16 6.67
C GLY A 49 28.22 -5.06 5.43
N ILE A 50 27.34 -4.78 4.43
CA ILE A 50 27.25 -5.51 3.18
C ILE A 50 28.14 -4.82 2.14
N ASN A 51 28.97 -5.59 1.43
CA ASN A 51 29.77 -5.03 0.33
C ASN A 51 28.87 -4.60 -0.83
N GLY A 52 29.19 -3.48 -1.48
CA GLY A 52 28.44 -2.98 -2.62
C GLY A 52 28.31 -4.01 -3.77
N SER A 53 29.34 -4.86 -3.97
CA SER A 53 29.32 -5.97 -4.94
C SER A 53 28.24 -7.03 -4.65
N ASP A 54 27.83 -7.18 -3.39
CA ASP A 54 26.84 -8.17 -2.98
C ASP A 54 25.39 -7.69 -3.14
N ILE A 55 25.17 -6.39 -3.36
CA ILE A 55 23.83 -5.82 -3.56
C ILE A 55 23.12 -6.52 -4.74
N SER A 56 23.82 -6.71 -5.86
CA SER A 56 23.25 -7.37 -7.04
C SER A 56 22.94 -8.86 -6.82
N ARG A 57 23.61 -9.52 -5.89
CA ARG A 57 23.27 -10.88 -5.45
C ARG A 57 22.03 -10.88 -4.56
N ILE A 58 21.94 -9.93 -3.63
CA ILE A 58 20.84 -9.82 -2.66
C ILE A 58 19.57 -9.29 -3.35
N LEU A 59 19.71 -8.29 -4.21
CA LEU A 59 18.62 -7.66 -4.96
C LEU A 59 18.93 -7.68 -6.47
N PRO A 60 18.72 -8.82 -7.16
CA PRO A 60 19.03 -8.95 -8.59
C PRO A 60 18.33 -7.94 -9.51
N ARG A 61 17.16 -7.40 -9.10
CA ARG A 61 16.42 -6.36 -9.81
C ARG A 61 16.62 -4.96 -9.20
N GLY A 62 17.63 -4.79 -8.32
CA GLY A 62 18.03 -3.53 -7.72
C GLY A 62 16.87 -2.82 -7.01
N VAL A 63 16.74 -1.52 -7.29
CA VAL A 63 15.75 -0.64 -6.65
C VAL A 63 14.31 -1.10 -6.83
N GLU A 64 13.96 -1.70 -7.98
CA GLU A 64 12.60 -2.18 -8.21
C GLU A 64 12.22 -3.29 -7.22
N GLU A 65 13.13 -4.24 -7.02
CA GLU A 65 12.94 -5.31 -6.04
C GLU A 65 12.91 -4.79 -4.61
N ALA A 66 13.75 -3.78 -4.30
CA ALA A 66 13.74 -3.12 -2.99
C ALA A 66 12.36 -2.51 -2.67
N VAL A 67 11.75 -1.82 -3.64
CA VAL A 67 10.39 -1.24 -3.49
C VAL A 67 9.33 -2.33 -3.34
N GLU A 68 9.45 -3.45 -4.06
CA GLU A 68 8.53 -4.59 -3.90
C GLU A 68 8.61 -5.20 -2.50
N ILE A 69 9.84 -5.42 -2.00
CA ILE A 69 10.06 -5.98 -0.66
C ILE A 69 9.55 -5.02 0.41
N TYR A 70 9.83 -3.71 0.28
CA TYR A 70 9.30 -2.69 1.19
C TYR A 70 7.76 -2.74 1.28
N ALA A 71 7.08 -2.79 0.14
CA ALA A 71 5.62 -2.88 0.11
C ALA A 71 5.10 -4.17 0.76
N HIS A 72 5.79 -5.30 0.49
CA HIS A 72 5.44 -6.59 1.08
C HIS A 72 5.63 -6.61 2.60
N LEU A 73 6.76 -6.12 3.10
CA LEU A 73 7.01 -6.03 4.55
C LEU A 73 5.93 -5.21 5.26
N ALA A 74 5.55 -4.08 4.67
CA ALA A 74 4.51 -3.27 5.24
C ALA A 74 3.10 -3.93 5.18
N ASP A 75 2.85 -4.84 4.23
CA ASP A 75 1.63 -5.65 4.20
C ASP A 75 1.68 -6.78 5.26
N GLU A 76 2.85 -7.38 5.52
CA GLU A 76 3.02 -8.37 6.59
C GLU A 76 2.90 -7.71 7.98
N ASP A 77 3.51 -6.56 8.20
CA ASP A 77 3.39 -5.81 9.45
C ASP A 77 1.92 -5.43 9.73
N MET A 78 1.16 -5.06 8.69
CA MET A 78 -0.29 -4.83 8.79
C MET A 78 -1.04 -6.07 9.30
N VAL A 79 -0.70 -7.26 8.77
CA VAL A 79 -1.36 -8.52 9.17
C VAL A 79 -1.02 -8.87 10.61
N LEU A 80 0.24 -8.74 11.01
CA LEU A 80 0.66 -9.00 12.39
C LEU A 80 -0.10 -8.10 13.38
N ALA A 81 -0.16 -6.79 13.09
CA ALA A 81 -0.91 -5.86 13.94
C ALA A 81 -2.42 -6.15 13.96
N PHE A 82 -2.97 -6.66 12.84
CA PHE A 82 -4.37 -7.05 12.79
C PHE A 82 -4.63 -8.31 13.65
N ASP A 83 -3.75 -9.31 13.59
CA ASP A 83 -3.88 -10.53 14.39
C ASP A 83 -3.77 -10.22 15.89
N GLU A 84 -2.88 -9.30 16.28
CA GLU A 84 -2.78 -8.78 17.64
C GLU A 84 -4.11 -8.11 18.09
N ALA A 85 -4.63 -7.18 17.26
CA ALA A 85 -5.90 -6.50 17.57
C ALA A 85 -7.10 -7.45 17.62
N MET A 86 -7.08 -8.52 16.81
CA MET A 86 -8.14 -9.54 16.82
C MET A 86 -8.06 -10.50 18.01
N SER A 87 -6.90 -10.61 18.66
CA SER A 87 -6.73 -11.43 19.88
C SER A 87 -7.38 -10.79 21.11
N GLU A 88 -7.60 -9.47 21.09
CA GLU A 88 -8.30 -8.72 22.13
C GLU A 88 -9.83 -8.90 21.98
N THR A 89 -10.35 -9.96 22.56
CA THR A 89 -11.73 -10.46 22.36
C THR A 89 -12.84 -9.47 22.62
N GLN A 90 -12.62 -8.45 23.46
CA GLN A 90 -13.66 -7.46 23.81
C GLN A 90 -13.78 -6.30 22.81
N THR A 91 -12.70 -5.94 22.12
CA THR A 91 -12.63 -4.80 21.20
C THR A 91 -12.53 -5.20 19.74
N ALA A 92 -12.41 -6.50 19.45
CA ALA A 92 -12.25 -7.02 18.11
C ALA A 92 -13.41 -6.61 17.17
N PRO A 93 -13.12 -6.02 16.01
CA PRO A 93 -14.15 -5.58 15.08
C PRO A 93 -14.96 -6.75 14.53
N ARG A 94 -16.28 -6.63 14.55
CA ARG A 94 -17.21 -7.62 14.01
C ARG A 94 -17.68 -7.21 12.62
N GLY A 95 -17.63 -8.14 11.69
CA GLY A 95 -18.07 -7.96 10.30
C GLY A 95 -16.99 -7.45 9.35
N MET A 96 -17.18 -7.77 8.07
CA MET A 96 -16.21 -7.58 6.99
C MET A 96 -15.75 -6.12 6.85
N THR A 97 -16.68 -5.17 6.80
CA THR A 97 -16.37 -3.74 6.61
C THR A 97 -15.52 -3.18 7.76
N ALA A 98 -15.82 -3.59 9.01
CA ALA A 98 -15.06 -3.15 10.17
C ALA A 98 -13.63 -3.73 10.17
N LYS A 99 -13.46 -4.99 9.76
CA LYS A 99 -12.15 -5.61 9.60
C LYS A 99 -11.32 -4.93 8.50
N ILE A 100 -11.92 -4.66 7.34
CA ILE A 100 -11.27 -3.93 6.25
C ILE A 100 -10.85 -2.53 6.71
N LYS A 101 -11.73 -1.81 7.43
CA LYS A 101 -11.40 -0.50 7.99
C LYS A 101 -10.18 -0.59 8.89
N LEU A 102 -10.17 -1.53 9.83
CA LEU A 102 -9.05 -1.73 10.75
C LEU A 102 -7.76 -2.03 10.01
N LEU A 103 -7.75 -2.96 9.05
CA LEU A 103 -6.58 -3.30 8.24
C LEU A 103 -6.00 -2.07 7.53
N ILE A 104 -6.85 -1.25 6.89
CA ILE A 104 -6.39 -0.03 6.22
C ILE A 104 -5.78 0.95 7.23
N LEU A 105 -6.42 1.16 8.38
CA LEU A 105 -5.91 2.08 9.40
C LEU A 105 -4.58 1.60 9.96
N LEU A 106 -4.44 0.33 10.33
CA LEU A 106 -3.18 -0.24 10.82
C LEU A 106 -2.04 -0.07 9.81
N ARG A 107 -2.32 -0.32 8.51
CA ARG A 107 -1.35 -0.13 7.42
C ARG A 107 -0.87 1.32 7.31
N LEU A 108 -1.75 2.29 7.52
CA LEU A 108 -1.43 3.71 7.45
C LEU A 108 -0.78 4.21 8.75
N GLU A 109 -1.21 3.71 9.90
CA GLU A 109 -0.66 4.08 11.20
C GLU A 109 0.80 3.66 11.34
N GLN A 110 1.15 2.46 10.92
CA GLN A 110 2.54 2.01 10.84
C GLN A 110 3.41 2.92 9.96
N ALA A 111 2.82 3.48 8.91
CA ALA A 111 3.50 4.43 8.02
C ALA A 111 3.64 5.84 8.62
N SER A 112 3.02 6.15 9.77
CA SER A 112 3.01 7.52 10.32
C SER A 112 4.39 8.04 10.68
N SER A 113 5.26 7.17 11.21
CA SER A 113 6.64 7.52 11.58
C SER A 113 7.55 7.75 10.36
N HIS A 114 7.17 7.27 9.18
CA HIS A 114 7.98 7.35 7.96
C HIS A 114 7.17 7.76 6.71
N LYS A 115 6.25 8.72 6.87
CA LYS A 115 5.43 9.25 5.77
C LYS A 115 6.24 9.67 4.54
N GLU A 116 7.47 10.16 4.75
CA GLU A 116 8.33 10.58 3.64
C GLU A 116 8.80 9.40 2.79
N VAL A 117 9.10 8.25 3.40
CA VAL A 117 9.41 7.03 2.63
C VAL A 117 8.22 6.66 1.74
N VAL A 118 7.00 6.74 2.26
CA VAL A 118 5.77 6.46 1.47
C VAL A 118 5.62 7.46 0.32
N ARG A 119 5.87 8.77 0.55
CA ARG A 119 5.85 9.78 -0.52
C ARG A 119 6.86 9.47 -1.62
N LYS A 120 8.09 9.15 -1.24
CA LYS A 120 9.16 8.77 -2.18
C LYS A 120 8.81 7.48 -2.93
N THR A 121 8.15 6.52 -2.27
CA THR A 121 7.66 5.30 -2.93
C THR A 121 6.60 5.62 -3.99
N LEU A 122 5.62 6.46 -3.69
CA LEU A 122 4.63 6.90 -4.67
C LEU A 122 5.27 7.70 -5.82
N GLN A 123 6.26 8.54 -5.51
CA GLN A 123 7.03 9.29 -6.50
C GLN A 123 7.80 8.33 -7.44
N TYR A 124 8.42 7.29 -6.89
CA TYR A 124 9.11 6.25 -7.66
C TYR A 124 8.14 5.53 -8.59
N LEU A 125 6.97 5.13 -8.08
CA LEU A 125 5.95 4.37 -8.81
C LEU A 125 5.19 5.20 -9.86
N ARG A 126 5.22 6.53 -9.78
CA ARG A 126 4.50 7.45 -10.69
C ARG A 126 5.03 7.41 -12.13
N LYS A 127 6.25 6.93 -12.36
CA LYS A 127 6.86 6.90 -13.70
C LYS A 127 6.06 5.98 -14.63
N PRO A 128 5.79 6.38 -15.90
CA PRO A 128 5.01 5.56 -16.85
C PRO A 128 5.56 4.15 -17.04
N SER A 129 6.90 3.99 -17.01
CA SER A 129 7.57 2.68 -17.11
C SER A 129 7.26 1.73 -15.95
N ARG A 130 6.76 2.24 -14.82
CA ARG A 130 6.49 1.50 -13.59
C ARG A 130 5.00 1.30 -13.28
N VAL A 131 4.12 1.62 -14.22
CA VAL A 131 2.66 1.46 -14.06
C VAL A 131 2.30 0.02 -13.73
N LYS A 132 2.91 -0.97 -14.40
CA LYS A 132 2.66 -2.39 -14.12
C LYS A 132 3.06 -2.77 -12.68
N LEU A 133 4.21 -2.29 -12.23
CA LEU A 133 4.67 -2.49 -10.85
C LEU A 133 3.69 -1.86 -9.85
N SER A 134 3.32 -0.60 -10.05
CA SER A 134 2.36 0.11 -9.21
C SER A 134 1.03 -0.63 -9.09
N GLN A 135 0.47 -1.08 -10.21
CA GLN A 135 -0.77 -1.87 -10.23
C GLN A 135 -0.62 -3.22 -9.51
N SER A 136 0.52 -3.90 -9.72
CA SER A 136 0.81 -5.17 -9.06
C SER A 136 0.88 -5.02 -7.55
N LEU A 137 1.59 -4.00 -7.04
CA LEU A 137 1.72 -3.74 -5.60
C LEU A 137 0.36 -3.40 -4.98
N LEU A 138 -0.40 -2.49 -5.59
CA LEU A 138 -1.74 -2.16 -5.12
C LEU A 138 -2.65 -3.39 -5.10
N HIS A 139 -2.62 -4.21 -6.16
CA HIS A 139 -3.42 -5.43 -6.22
C HIS A 139 -3.06 -6.41 -5.09
N LYS A 140 -1.76 -6.61 -4.83
CA LYS A 140 -1.28 -7.50 -3.74
C LYS A 140 -1.77 -7.03 -2.37
N THR A 141 -1.63 -5.74 -2.07
CA THR A 141 -2.11 -5.16 -0.81
C THR A 141 -3.63 -5.33 -0.65
N ILE A 142 -4.40 -5.03 -1.69
CA ILE A 142 -5.86 -5.15 -1.66
C ILE A 142 -6.31 -6.60 -1.52
N ASP A 143 -5.67 -7.51 -2.24
CA ASP A 143 -5.96 -8.96 -2.15
C ASP A 143 -5.64 -9.48 -0.74
N ARG A 144 -4.51 -9.03 -0.15
CA ARG A 144 -4.14 -9.38 1.23
C ARG A 144 -5.18 -8.88 2.24
N ILE A 145 -5.65 -7.62 2.12
CA ILE A 145 -6.69 -7.06 2.98
C ILE A 145 -7.98 -7.88 2.89
N TRP A 146 -8.44 -8.23 1.69
CA TRP A 146 -9.66 -9.02 1.52
C TRP A 146 -9.54 -10.41 2.12
N ARG A 147 -8.42 -11.11 1.89
CA ARG A 147 -8.19 -12.46 2.42
C ARG A 147 -8.14 -12.46 3.96
N VAL A 148 -7.40 -11.53 4.55
CA VAL A 148 -7.29 -11.41 6.01
C VAL A 148 -8.61 -11.01 6.65
N ALA A 149 -9.42 -10.19 5.98
CA ALA A 149 -10.77 -9.86 6.44
C ALA A 149 -11.73 -11.07 6.39
N GLY A 150 -11.40 -12.15 5.64
CA GLY A 150 -12.19 -13.38 5.53
C GLY A 150 -13.08 -13.46 4.27
N ASP A 151 -12.68 -12.79 3.17
CA ASP A 151 -13.40 -12.88 1.88
C ASP A 151 -12.88 -14.08 1.06
N ASP A 152 -13.68 -15.12 0.96
CA ASP A 152 -13.42 -16.33 0.16
C ASP A 152 -14.13 -16.30 -1.20
N SER A 153 -14.65 -15.12 -1.62
CA SER A 153 -15.38 -15.00 -2.88
C SER A 153 -14.47 -15.28 -4.10
N THR A 154 -14.94 -16.16 -4.98
CA THR A 154 -14.29 -16.52 -6.26
C THR A 154 -15.14 -16.12 -7.46
N ASP A 155 -16.29 -15.48 -7.21
CA ASP A 155 -17.27 -15.10 -8.20
C ASP A 155 -16.92 -13.76 -8.89
N PHE A 156 -17.81 -13.34 -9.77
CA PHE A 156 -17.68 -12.10 -10.52
C PHE A 156 -17.56 -10.84 -9.64
N SER A 157 -18.07 -10.89 -8.41
CA SER A 157 -17.95 -9.81 -7.42
C SER A 157 -16.51 -9.59 -6.95
N PHE A 158 -15.65 -10.61 -7.07
CA PHE A 158 -14.25 -10.59 -6.72
C PHE A 158 -13.49 -9.38 -7.32
N TYR A 159 -13.58 -9.20 -8.63
CA TYR A 159 -12.86 -8.12 -9.32
C TYR A 159 -13.41 -6.75 -8.97
N THR A 160 -14.74 -6.62 -8.89
CA THR A 160 -15.39 -5.35 -8.57
C THR A 160 -15.07 -4.91 -7.14
N LYS A 161 -15.15 -5.81 -6.16
CA LYS A 161 -14.79 -5.54 -4.76
C LYS A 161 -13.34 -5.06 -4.64
N ARG A 162 -12.40 -5.75 -5.32
CA ARG A 162 -10.98 -5.39 -5.29
C ARG A 162 -10.69 -4.05 -5.96
N GLY A 163 -11.27 -3.80 -7.12
CA GLY A 163 -11.13 -2.51 -7.80
C GLY A 163 -11.64 -1.35 -6.96
N LEU A 164 -12.79 -1.53 -6.32
CA LEU A 164 -13.42 -0.52 -5.50
C LEU A 164 -12.61 -0.25 -4.22
N LEU A 165 -12.15 -1.31 -3.53
CA LEU A 165 -11.30 -1.15 -2.36
C LEU A 165 -9.95 -0.53 -2.73
N GLY A 166 -9.39 -0.85 -3.90
CA GLY A 166 -8.18 -0.22 -4.41
C GLY A 166 -8.33 1.30 -4.57
N ALA A 167 -9.48 1.76 -5.07
CA ALA A 167 -9.78 3.18 -5.18
C ALA A 167 -9.89 3.86 -3.79
N ILE A 168 -10.59 3.23 -2.83
CA ILE A 168 -10.71 3.75 -1.46
C ILE A 168 -9.36 3.82 -0.77
N TYR A 169 -8.60 2.73 -0.82
CA TYR A 169 -7.28 2.66 -0.22
C TYR A 169 -6.36 3.75 -0.78
N SER A 170 -6.30 3.89 -2.11
CA SER A 170 -5.47 4.90 -2.76
C SER A 170 -5.89 6.32 -2.37
N ALA A 171 -7.20 6.60 -2.34
CA ALA A 171 -7.71 7.90 -1.92
C ALA A 171 -7.40 8.19 -0.44
N THR A 172 -7.55 7.18 0.44
CA THR A 172 -7.26 7.30 1.87
C THR A 172 -5.77 7.48 2.13
N LEU A 173 -4.91 6.76 1.40
CA LEU A 173 -3.45 6.91 1.46
C LEU A 173 -3.03 8.34 1.07
N LEU A 174 -3.58 8.90 0.00
CA LEU A 174 -3.27 10.28 -0.41
C LEU A 174 -3.79 11.30 0.61
N TYR A 175 -4.98 11.08 1.19
CA TYR A 175 -5.50 11.92 2.26
C TYR A 175 -4.59 11.89 3.49
N PHE A 176 -4.20 10.69 3.96
CA PHE A 176 -3.28 10.48 5.07
C PHE A 176 -1.93 11.19 4.88
N LEU A 177 -1.36 11.11 3.69
CA LEU A 177 -0.10 11.79 3.38
C LEU A 177 -0.23 13.32 3.40
N GLY A 178 -1.42 13.85 3.11
CA GLY A 178 -1.72 15.29 3.19
C GLY A 178 -2.16 15.76 4.58
N ASP A 179 -2.49 14.82 5.49
CA ASP A 179 -2.95 15.14 6.84
C ASP A 179 -1.76 15.42 7.78
N ASN A 180 -1.71 16.63 8.31
CA ASN A 180 -0.69 17.09 9.26
C ASN A 180 -1.26 17.28 10.67
N SER A 181 -2.43 16.74 10.98
CA SER A 181 -3.08 16.91 12.31
C SER A 181 -2.34 16.19 13.44
N GLY A 182 -1.44 15.25 13.11
CA GLY A 182 -0.71 14.44 14.11
C GLY A 182 -1.52 13.27 14.67
N SER A 183 -2.81 13.13 14.30
CA SER A 183 -3.66 12.00 14.69
C SER A 183 -4.21 11.25 13.46
N MET A 184 -4.69 10.03 13.67
CA MET A 184 -5.36 9.25 12.65
C MET A 184 -6.86 9.56 12.51
N ASP A 185 -7.42 10.45 13.33
CA ASP A 185 -8.86 10.70 13.41
C ASP A 185 -9.43 11.22 12.08
N ASN A 186 -8.76 12.22 11.49
CA ASN A 186 -9.20 12.77 10.19
C ASN A 186 -9.15 11.74 9.08
N THR A 187 -8.09 10.93 9.06
CA THR A 187 -7.91 9.83 8.09
C THR A 187 -8.96 8.74 8.31
N SER A 188 -9.24 8.35 9.56
CA SER A 188 -10.30 7.40 9.93
C SER A 188 -11.68 7.90 9.49
N ASN A 189 -12.01 9.16 9.80
CA ASN A 189 -13.27 9.78 9.39
C ASN A 189 -13.41 9.88 7.87
N PHE A 190 -12.32 10.15 7.15
CA PHE A 190 -12.31 10.13 5.69
C PHE A 190 -12.61 8.73 5.16
N LEU A 191 -11.94 7.71 5.70
CA LEU A 191 -12.14 6.31 5.32
C LEU A 191 -13.58 5.86 5.58
N ASP A 192 -14.17 6.24 6.74
CA ASP A 192 -15.56 5.91 7.06
C ASP A 192 -16.54 6.44 6.02
N ARG A 193 -16.37 7.69 5.58
CA ARG A 193 -17.22 8.26 4.53
C ARG A 193 -17.09 7.49 3.23
N ARG A 194 -15.86 7.12 2.81
CA ARG A 194 -15.64 6.36 1.59
C ARG A 194 -16.25 4.95 1.65
N LEU A 195 -16.10 4.25 2.78
CA LEU A 195 -16.69 2.92 2.99
C LEU A 195 -18.23 2.96 3.01
N LYS A 196 -18.83 4.00 3.60
CA LYS A 196 -20.29 4.20 3.59
C LYS A 196 -20.83 4.44 2.18
N GLU A 197 -20.18 5.25 1.37
CA GLU A 197 -20.59 5.53 -0.02
C GLU A 197 -20.72 4.25 -0.85
N ILE A 198 -19.92 3.23 -0.57
CA ILE A 198 -19.95 1.95 -1.26
C ILE A 198 -21.04 1.02 -0.73
N SER A 199 -21.29 1.04 0.57
CA SER A 199 -22.33 0.19 1.17
C SER A 199 -23.74 0.56 0.71
N VAL A 200 -23.92 1.80 0.22
CA VAL A 200 -25.19 2.32 -0.32
C VAL A 200 -25.39 1.94 -1.80
N ILE A 201 -24.33 1.48 -2.52
CA ILE A 201 -24.49 0.97 -3.87
C ILE A 201 -25.31 -0.32 -3.81
N PRO A 202 -26.56 -0.37 -4.33
CA PRO A 202 -27.39 -1.57 -4.28
C PRO A 202 -26.60 -2.76 -4.82
N LYS A 203 -26.81 -3.97 -4.26
CA LYS A 203 -26.28 -5.23 -4.81
C LYS A 203 -26.60 -5.27 -6.30
N LEU A 204 -25.64 -4.82 -7.11
CA LEU A 204 -25.86 -4.62 -8.54
C LEU A 204 -25.81 -5.97 -9.24
N SER A 205 -26.96 -6.58 -9.42
CA SER A 205 -27.22 -7.72 -10.31
C SER A 205 -27.38 -7.29 -11.78
N LYS A 206 -26.75 -6.18 -12.24
CA LYS A 206 -26.87 -5.69 -13.63
C LYS A 206 -25.55 -5.78 -14.40
N PRO A 207 -25.62 -6.01 -15.76
CA PRO A 207 -24.44 -6.41 -16.55
C PRO A 207 -23.40 -5.32 -16.71
N LEU A 208 -22.15 -5.76 -16.82
CA LEU A 208 -20.86 -5.12 -16.69
C LEU A 208 -20.59 -3.80 -17.40
N LYS A 209 -21.17 -3.55 -18.56
CA LYS A 209 -20.81 -2.38 -19.40
C LYS A 209 -21.04 -1.03 -18.72
N LYS A 210 -22.06 -0.92 -17.85
CA LYS A 210 -22.34 0.33 -17.12
C LYS A 210 -21.57 0.49 -15.81
N GLN A 211 -21.01 -0.61 -15.26
CA GLN A 211 -20.28 -0.58 -13.98
C GLN A 211 -18.83 -0.12 -14.14
N SER A 212 -18.15 -0.51 -15.22
CA SER A 212 -16.79 -0.08 -15.51
C SER A 212 -16.71 1.44 -15.75
N GLU A 213 -17.70 2.01 -16.47
CA GLU A 213 -17.76 3.46 -16.67
C GLU A 213 -18.03 4.23 -15.38
N PHE A 214 -18.90 3.69 -14.48
CA PHE A 214 -19.18 4.33 -13.20
C PHE A 214 -17.98 4.29 -12.27
N VAL A 215 -17.28 3.16 -12.17
CA VAL A 215 -16.07 3.01 -11.35
C VAL A 215 -14.93 3.91 -11.90
N ILE A 216 -14.71 3.92 -13.20
CA ILE A 216 -13.72 4.79 -13.87
C ILE A 216 -14.07 6.27 -13.68
N THR A 217 -15.35 6.64 -13.79
CA THR A 217 -15.81 8.02 -13.62
C THR A 217 -15.74 8.47 -12.16
N ALA A 218 -16.10 7.61 -11.20
CA ALA A 218 -15.98 7.88 -9.78
C ALA A 218 -14.50 7.99 -9.35
N MET A 219 -13.64 7.10 -9.86
CA MET A 219 -12.18 7.17 -9.66
C MET A 219 -11.59 8.45 -10.26
N GLY A 220 -11.97 8.81 -11.49
CA GLY A 220 -11.46 9.99 -12.18
C GLY A 220 -11.84 11.30 -11.47
N LYS A 221 -13.08 11.44 -10.99
CA LYS A 221 -13.53 12.63 -10.24
C LYS A 221 -12.83 12.75 -8.87
N THR A 222 -12.67 11.64 -8.15
CA THR A 222 -12.01 11.62 -6.84
C THR A 222 -10.52 11.90 -6.97
N PHE A 223 -9.84 11.30 -7.95
CA PHE A 223 -8.42 11.55 -8.23
C PHE A 223 -8.16 13.00 -8.67
N SER A 224 -8.99 13.54 -9.56
CA SER A 224 -8.87 14.92 -10.05
C SER A 224 -9.08 15.95 -8.94
N SER A 225 -10.04 15.74 -8.05
CA SER A 225 -10.31 16.67 -6.94
C SER A 225 -9.21 16.64 -5.87
N ILE A 226 -8.68 15.45 -5.55
CA ILE A 226 -7.59 15.29 -4.59
C ILE A 226 -6.28 15.86 -5.16
N ALA A 227 -5.97 15.60 -6.42
CA ALA A 227 -4.79 16.14 -7.10
C ALA A 227 -4.83 17.68 -7.16
N LYS A 228 -5.99 18.28 -7.46
CA LYS A 228 -6.18 19.74 -7.42
C LYS A 228 -5.97 20.33 -6.03
N ASN A 229 -6.52 19.69 -4.98
CA ASN A 229 -6.36 20.16 -3.60
C ASN A 229 -4.90 20.08 -3.12
N ILE A 230 -4.17 19.03 -3.50
CA ILE A 230 -2.75 18.87 -3.17
C ILE A 230 -1.92 19.93 -3.92
N SER A 231 -2.17 20.15 -5.22
CA SER A 231 -1.48 21.16 -6.02
C SER A 231 -1.74 22.58 -5.50
N GLN A 232 -2.96 22.92 -5.09
CA GLN A 232 -3.29 24.23 -4.52
C GLN A 232 -2.64 24.45 -3.14
N LYS A 233 -2.54 23.40 -2.31
CA LYS A 233 -1.82 23.50 -1.02
C LYS A 233 -0.31 23.64 -1.20
N MET A 234 0.28 22.98 -2.21
CA MET A 234 1.70 23.14 -2.53
C MET A 234 2.03 24.52 -3.10
N ALA A 235 1.17 25.07 -3.96
CA ALA A 235 1.35 26.42 -4.52
C ALA A 235 1.25 27.53 -3.45
N LYS A 236 0.45 27.36 -2.39
CA LYS A 236 0.34 28.34 -1.28
C LYS A 236 1.49 28.28 -0.26
N ARG A 237 2.39 27.32 -0.34
CA ARG A 237 3.56 27.17 0.55
C ARG A 237 4.89 27.59 -0.11
N GLY A 238 4.86 28.07 -1.36
CA GLY A 238 6.02 28.54 -2.12
C GLY A 238 6.16 30.06 -2.14
N HIS A 239 5.46 30.77 -1.26
CA HIS A 239 5.61 32.22 -1.03
C HIS A 239 5.89 32.48 0.44
#